data_aa4d88de994396cb2355a8c5b8754eea
#
_entry.id   aa4d88de994396cb2355a8c5b8754eea
#
_cell.length_a   1.000
_cell.length_b   1.000
_cell.length_c   1.000
_cell.angle_alpha   90.00
_cell.angle_beta   90.00
_cell.angle_gamma   90.00
#
_symmetry.space_group_name_H-M   'P 1'
#
loop_
_entity.id
_entity.type
_entity.pdbx_description
1 polymer ?
#
loop_
_entity_poly.entity_id
_entity_poly.type
_entity_poly.pdbx_seq_one_letter_code
_entity_poly.pdbx_strand_id
1 'polypeptide(L)'
;LAESAQLVCENDAVWRLFRVAAGMESMVFGEREVAGQMKRALSEARREQTVSYTIGHVVEEALKTSRHVATETALAAEGRTVVAVGLDLVAQRMDLDGARVLVMGTGSYAGASCAQLSSRGVAEIQVHSASGRAAGFARRHRVSEALDIDAALAQADLVVTCRGSGVPALSAEAARRAVDARRGRDLMVLDLAISGDVEEPVPAGVEVIDLETIRQAVPASAEAERAAAEHIIATGVRHFAVDLERRRMAPAVVALRDVISDLVTAELERLPEEGSVPVYEVAASLRRLAASMAHIPSARARMASEQGLGDRWLNSLSDVLGIDV
;
A
#
# COMPACT_ATOMS: atom_id res chain seq x y z
N LEU A 1 -4.50 -18.20 -12.18
CA LEU A 1 -4.66 -17.01 -11.30
C LEU A 1 -5.75 -17.18 -10.24
N ALA A 2 -6.84 -17.95 -10.52
CA ALA A 2 -7.94 -18.13 -9.56
C ALA A 2 -7.57 -19.04 -8.37
N GLU A 3 -6.68 -19.99 -8.52
CA GLU A 3 -6.27 -20.93 -7.47
C GLU A 3 -5.31 -20.32 -6.43
N SER A 4 -4.69 -19.17 -6.74
CA SER A 4 -3.73 -18.48 -5.88
C SER A 4 -4.29 -17.18 -5.28
N ALA A 5 -5.56 -16.84 -5.55
CA ALA A 5 -6.16 -15.59 -5.12
C ALA A 5 -7.01 -15.80 -3.86
N GLN A 6 -6.74 -15.03 -2.82
CA GLN A 6 -7.58 -14.94 -1.63
C GLN A 6 -8.52 -13.75 -1.76
N LEU A 7 -9.85 -14.01 -1.73
CA LEU A 7 -10.84 -12.95 -1.68
C LEU A 7 -11.00 -12.48 -0.23
N VAL A 8 -10.80 -11.18 -0.02
CA VAL A 8 -11.00 -10.51 1.28
C VAL A 8 -12.00 -9.39 1.08
N CYS A 9 -12.98 -9.27 1.96
CA CYS A 9 -14.11 -8.35 1.81
C CYS A 9 -14.17 -7.34 2.97
N GLU A 10 -14.83 -6.20 2.72
CA GLU A 10 -15.21 -5.20 3.72
C GLU A 10 -14.05 -4.72 4.61
N ASN A 11 -14.25 -4.72 5.93
CA ASN A 11 -13.28 -4.22 6.89
C ASN A 11 -11.97 -5.02 6.88
N ASP A 12 -12.02 -6.32 6.60
CA ASP A 12 -10.83 -7.17 6.52
C ASP A 12 -9.97 -6.79 5.31
N ALA A 13 -10.59 -6.36 4.20
CA ALA A 13 -9.85 -5.87 3.03
C ALA A 13 -9.13 -4.56 3.34
N VAL A 14 -9.78 -3.63 4.06
CA VAL A 14 -9.16 -2.38 4.51
C VAL A 14 -8.00 -2.68 5.47
N TRP A 15 -8.23 -3.50 6.48
CA TRP A 15 -7.21 -3.90 7.44
C TRP A 15 -5.99 -4.50 6.75
N ARG A 16 -6.21 -5.44 5.83
CA ARG A 16 -5.13 -6.08 5.08
C ARG A 16 -4.37 -5.10 4.20
N LEU A 17 -5.07 -4.17 3.55
CA LEU A 17 -4.44 -3.13 2.72
C LEU A 17 -3.48 -2.26 3.54
N PHE A 18 -3.86 -1.86 4.76
CA PHE A 18 -3.01 -1.08 5.66
C PHE A 18 -1.79 -1.89 6.11
N ARG A 19 -1.96 -3.17 6.44
CA ARG A 19 -0.85 -4.08 6.79
C ARG A 19 0.12 -4.27 5.64
N VAL A 20 -0.40 -4.50 4.43
CA VAL A 20 0.42 -4.61 3.21
C VAL A 20 1.20 -3.32 2.97
N ALA A 21 0.54 -2.15 3.06
CA ALA A 21 1.19 -0.85 2.89
C ALA A 21 2.31 -0.61 3.92
N ALA A 22 2.14 -1.10 5.15
CA ALA A 22 3.12 -1.01 6.22
C ALA A 22 4.22 -2.10 6.17
N GLY A 23 4.18 -3.00 5.16
CA GLY A 23 5.13 -4.09 5.02
C GLY A 23 4.98 -5.22 6.05
N MET A 24 3.82 -5.31 6.72
CA MET A 24 3.57 -6.32 7.75
C MET A 24 3.28 -7.71 7.18
N GLU A 25 2.93 -7.79 5.89
CA GLU A 25 2.72 -9.04 5.15
C GLU A 25 3.97 -9.44 4.34
N SER A 26 5.04 -8.63 4.40
CA SER A 26 6.30 -8.92 3.72
C SER A 26 7.14 -9.92 4.53
N MET A 27 8.03 -10.63 3.86
CA MET A 27 8.97 -11.58 4.49
C MET A 27 9.91 -10.88 5.49
N VAL A 28 10.28 -9.65 5.19
CA VAL A 28 10.97 -8.76 6.13
C VAL A 28 9.96 -7.71 6.58
N PHE A 29 9.63 -7.73 7.88
CA PHE A 29 8.67 -6.80 8.44
C PHE A 29 9.11 -5.34 8.26
N GLY A 30 8.17 -4.47 7.87
CA GLY A 30 8.44 -3.07 7.66
C GLY A 30 9.09 -2.75 6.29
N GLU A 31 9.04 -3.66 5.32
CA GLU A 31 9.61 -3.44 3.99
C GLU A 31 8.98 -2.25 3.28
N ARG A 32 9.79 -1.22 3.04
CA ARG A 32 9.34 0.06 2.45
C ARG A 32 9.04 -0.01 0.94
N GLU A 33 9.54 -1.03 0.26
CA GLU A 33 9.37 -1.17 -1.20
C GLU A 33 7.90 -1.35 -1.58
N VAL A 34 7.12 -2.08 -0.75
CA VAL A 34 5.68 -2.29 -0.97
C VAL A 34 4.91 -0.97 -0.99
N ALA A 35 5.17 -0.07 -0.03
CA ALA A 35 4.57 1.27 -0.03
C ALA A 35 4.93 2.06 -1.29
N GLY A 36 6.18 1.94 -1.77
CA GLY A 36 6.64 2.54 -3.02
C GLY A 36 5.88 2.00 -4.24
N GLN A 37 5.67 0.69 -4.31
CA GLN A 37 4.90 0.04 -5.38
C GLN A 37 3.44 0.50 -5.37
N MET A 38 2.78 0.52 -4.22
CA MET A 38 1.40 0.98 -4.06
C MET A 38 1.25 2.45 -4.49
N LYS A 39 2.20 3.32 -4.10
CA LYS A 39 2.19 4.73 -4.51
C LYS A 39 2.30 4.88 -6.04
N ARG A 40 3.18 4.11 -6.69
CA ARG A 40 3.32 4.11 -8.15
C ARG A 40 2.04 3.64 -8.84
N ALA A 41 1.47 2.51 -8.38
CA ALA A 41 0.23 1.97 -8.91
C ALA A 41 -0.95 2.95 -8.78
N LEU A 42 -1.10 3.61 -7.62
CA LEU A 42 -2.13 4.64 -7.43
C LEU A 42 -1.93 5.83 -8.38
N SER A 43 -0.69 6.29 -8.55
CA SER A 43 -0.38 7.40 -9.46
C SER A 43 -0.70 7.06 -10.91
N GLU A 44 -0.42 5.84 -11.34
CA GLU A 44 -0.74 5.34 -12.66
C GLU A 44 -2.26 5.21 -12.87
N ALA A 45 -2.97 4.58 -11.93
CA ALA A 45 -4.42 4.43 -11.97
C ALA A 45 -5.15 5.79 -12.00
N ARG A 46 -4.62 6.82 -11.33
CA ARG A 46 -5.14 8.20 -11.41
C ARG A 46 -4.92 8.82 -12.78
N ARG A 47 -3.73 8.64 -13.35
CA ARG A 47 -3.43 9.14 -14.70
C ARG A 47 -4.33 8.51 -15.75
N GLU A 48 -4.66 7.23 -15.58
CA GLU A 48 -5.52 6.48 -16.49
C GLU A 48 -7.02 6.57 -16.13
N GLN A 49 -7.36 7.31 -15.07
CA GLN A 49 -8.74 7.48 -14.59
C GLN A 49 -9.45 6.16 -14.26
N THR A 50 -8.72 5.13 -13.85
CA THR A 50 -9.23 3.79 -13.51
C THR A 50 -9.49 3.59 -12.02
N VAL A 51 -9.17 4.56 -11.17
CA VAL A 51 -9.37 4.48 -9.72
C VAL A 51 -10.56 5.32 -9.26
N SER A 52 -11.45 4.73 -8.46
CA SER A 52 -12.53 5.46 -7.80
C SER A 52 -11.97 6.33 -6.66
N TYR A 53 -12.74 7.36 -6.27
CA TYR A 53 -12.38 8.21 -5.13
C TYR A 53 -12.12 7.38 -3.86
N THR A 54 -13.02 6.44 -3.53
CA THR A 54 -12.92 5.62 -2.31
C THR A 54 -11.66 4.76 -2.31
N ILE A 55 -11.34 4.10 -3.44
CA ILE A 55 -10.11 3.32 -3.57
C ILE A 55 -8.86 4.20 -3.46
N GLY A 56 -8.86 5.35 -4.12
CA GLY A 56 -7.76 6.30 -4.02
C GLY A 56 -7.52 6.76 -2.58
N HIS A 57 -8.61 7.07 -1.86
CA HIS A 57 -8.57 7.56 -0.49
C HIS A 57 -8.07 6.49 0.49
N VAL A 58 -8.57 5.24 0.41
CA VAL A 58 -8.10 4.16 1.31
C VAL A 58 -6.62 3.86 1.11
N VAL A 59 -6.14 3.88 -0.14
CA VAL A 59 -4.70 3.67 -0.43
C VAL A 59 -3.86 4.83 0.13
N GLU A 60 -4.32 6.08 0.02
CA GLU A 60 -3.60 7.24 0.60
C GLU A 60 -3.50 7.15 2.12
N GLU A 61 -4.58 6.80 2.82
CA GLU A 61 -4.57 6.65 4.27
C GLU A 61 -3.71 5.46 4.71
N ALA A 62 -3.71 4.35 3.96
CA ALA A 62 -2.81 3.23 4.18
C ALA A 62 -1.32 3.65 4.02
N LEU A 63 -0.99 4.42 2.98
CA LEU A 63 0.36 4.96 2.77
C LEU A 63 0.79 5.98 3.83
N LYS A 64 -0.15 6.74 4.38
CA LYS A 64 0.07 7.67 5.48
C LYS A 64 0.37 6.92 6.78
N THR A 65 -0.42 5.89 7.07
CA THR A 65 -0.20 4.99 8.21
C THR A 65 1.13 4.25 8.09
N SER A 66 1.48 3.76 6.90
CA SER A 66 2.78 3.14 6.63
C SER A 66 3.97 4.07 6.98
N ARG A 67 3.84 5.38 6.69
CA ARG A 67 4.87 6.35 7.09
C ARG A 67 4.95 6.53 8.61
N HIS A 68 3.82 6.52 9.32
CA HIS A 68 3.81 6.59 10.80
C HIS A 68 4.49 5.35 11.39
N VAL A 69 4.16 4.14 10.91
CA VAL A 69 4.87 2.92 11.30
C VAL A 69 6.38 3.08 11.09
N ALA A 70 6.79 3.58 9.92
CA ALA A 70 8.20 3.77 9.59
C ALA A 70 8.92 4.83 10.46
N THR A 71 8.22 5.80 11.01
CA THR A 71 8.82 6.86 11.84
C THR A 71 8.75 6.57 13.33
N GLU A 72 7.77 5.82 13.79
CA GLU A 72 7.49 5.59 15.20
C GLU A 72 7.93 4.21 15.71
N THR A 73 8.34 3.32 14.79
CA THR A 73 8.86 1.99 15.14
C THR A 73 10.27 1.81 14.63
N ALA A 74 11.08 0.99 15.33
CA ALA A 74 12.41 0.63 14.88
C ALA A 74 12.39 -0.32 13.65
N LEU A 75 11.21 -0.85 13.26
CA LEU A 75 11.05 -1.66 12.04
C LEU A 75 11.62 -0.98 10.80
N ALA A 76 11.52 0.35 10.73
CA ALA A 76 12.10 1.11 9.63
C ALA A 76 13.54 1.60 9.91
N ALA A 77 13.91 1.77 11.17
CA ALA A 77 15.25 2.22 11.55
C ALA A 77 16.29 1.12 11.35
N GLU A 78 15.93 -0.13 11.50
CA GLU A 78 16.78 -1.26 11.12
C GLU A 78 16.89 -1.41 9.60
N GLY A 79 16.04 -0.73 8.80
CA GLY A 79 16.15 -0.47 7.35
C GLY A 79 16.49 -1.69 6.48
N ARG A 80 16.34 -2.89 7.03
CA ARG A 80 16.71 -4.13 6.35
C ARG A 80 15.63 -4.48 5.32
N THR A 81 15.86 -4.09 4.10
CA THR A 81 15.09 -4.63 2.97
C THR A 81 15.41 -6.11 2.79
N VAL A 82 14.51 -6.87 2.18
CA VAL A 82 14.78 -8.26 1.75
C VAL A 82 16.14 -8.34 1.04
N VAL A 83 16.43 -7.37 0.18
CA VAL A 83 17.72 -7.25 -0.53
C VAL A 83 18.89 -7.10 0.43
N ALA A 84 18.78 -6.24 1.44
CA ALA A 84 19.87 -6.02 2.39
C ALA A 84 20.15 -7.26 3.22
N VAL A 85 19.10 -7.92 3.75
CA VAL A 85 19.24 -9.18 4.50
C VAL A 85 19.84 -10.27 3.62
N GLY A 86 19.35 -10.43 2.38
CA GLY A 86 19.89 -11.38 1.43
C GLY A 86 21.37 -11.15 1.13
N LEU A 87 21.77 -9.89 0.89
CA LEU A 87 23.18 -9.55 0.66
C LEU A 87 24.05 -9.69 1.92
N ASP A 88 23.48 -9.50 3.12
CA ASP A 88 24.20 -9.78 4.38
C ASP A 88 24.47 -11.29 4.55
N LEU A 89 23.52 -12.15 4.13
CA LEU A 89 23.72 -13.61 4.09
C LEU A 89 24.75 -14.03 3.04
N VAL A 90 24.75 -13.36 1.88
CA VAL A 90 25.81 -13.56 0.86
C VAL A 90 27.16 -13.15 1.43
N ALA A 91 27.26 -12.00 2.11
CA ALA A 91 28.50 -11.51 2.69
C ALA A 91 29.09 -12.41 3.79
N GLN A 92 28.28 -13.29 4.41
CA GLN A 92 28.76 -14.32 5.33
C GLN A 92 29.46 -15.51 4.61
N ARG A 93 29.27 -15.66 3.30
CA ARG A 93 29.75 -16.76 2.47
C ARG A 93 30.83 -16.36 1.48
N MET A 94 30.80 -15.11 1.03
CA MET A 94 31.79 -14.56 0.09
C MET A 94 32.03 -13.06 0.35
N ASP A 95 33.22 -12.59 -0.02
CA ASP A 95 33.51 -11.15 0.00
C ASP A 95 32.81 -10.47 -1.18
N LEU A 96 32.07 -9.39 -0.90
CA LEU A 96 31.43 -8.58 -1.91
C LEU A 96 32.32 -7.44 -2.43
N ASP A 97 33.35 -7.05 -1.68
CA ASP A 97 34.28 -6.01 -2.15
C ASP A 97 35.07 -6.53 -3.35
N GLY A 98 35.06 -5.77 -4.42
CA GLY A 98 35.68 -6.18 -5.68
C GLY A 98 34.96 -7.28 -6.47
N ALA A 99 33.83 -7.81 -6.00
CA ALA A 99 33.07 -8.85 -6.68
C ALA A 99 32.42 -8.34 -8.00
N ARG A 100 32.21 -9.26 -8.94
CA ARG A 100 31.44 -9.03 -10.17
C ARG A 100 30.06 -9.62 -9.99
N VAL A 101 29.03 -8.83 -10.20
CA VAL A 101 27.63 -9.23 -9.95
C VAL A 101 26.80 -9.13 -11.22
N LEU A 102 26.04 -10.18 -11.51
CA LEU A 102 25.03 -10.20 -12.55
C LEU A 102 23.64 -10.08 -11.92
N VAL A 103 22.87 -9.05 -12.28
CA VAL A 103 21.48 -8.88 -11.86
C VAL A 103 20.55 -9.30 -13.00
N MET A 104 19.70 -10.29 -12.78
CA MET A 104 18.74 -10.81 -13.74
C MET A 104 17.35 -10.28 -13.43
N GLY A 105 16.96 -9.18 -14.08
CA GLY A 105 15.68 -8.47 -13.89
C GLY A 105 15.90 -6.95 -13.97
N THR A 106 14.80 -6.20 -14.10
CA THR A 106 14.79 -4.73 -14.20
C THR A 106 13.64 -4.11 -13.38
N GLY A 107 13.13 -4.85 -12.41
CA GLY A 107 12.10 -4.42 -11.47
C GLY A 107 12.67 -3.60 -10.32
N SER A 108 11.82 -3.35 -9.32
CA SER A 108 12.19 -2.59 -8.11
C SER A 108 13.29 -3.27 -7.30
N TYR A 109 13.23 -4.60 -7.13
CA TYR A 109 14.28 -5.35 -6.46
C TYR A 109 15.64 -5.27 -7.19
N ALA A 110 15.64 -5.25 -8.53
CA ALA A 110 16.87 -5.02 -9.30
C ALA A 110 17.50 -3.65 -8.98
N GLY A 111 16.67 -2.59 -8.93
CA GLY A 111 17.13 -1.25 -8.57
C GLY A 111 17.68 -1.17 -7.14
N ALA A 112 16.98 -1.78 -6.18
CA ALA A 112 17.42 -1.87 -4.79
C ALA A 112 18.73 -2.67 -4.66
N SER A 113 18.84 -3.80 -5.38
CA SER A 113 20.05 -4.62 -5.40
C SER A 113 21.25 -3.85 -5.95
N CYS A 114 21.11 -3.14 -7.08
CA CYS A 114 22.17 -2.32 -7.64
C CYS A 114 22.66 -1.25 -6.65
N ALA A 115 21.74 -0.56 -5.97
CA ALA A 115 22.08 0.46 -4.98
C ALA A 115 22.84 -0.13 -3.78
N GLN A 116 22.36 -1.25 -3.23
CA GLN A 116 22.97 -1.94 -2.11
C GLN A 116 24.33 -2.55 -2.45
N LEU A 117 24.48 -3.15 -3.64
CA LEU A 117 25.73 -3.71 -4.13
C LEU A 117 26.79 -2.61 -4.33
N SER A 118 26.41 -1.49 -4.95
CA SER A 118 27.30 -0.34 -5.12
C SER A 118 27.83 0.20 -3.78
N SER A 119 27.00 0.18 -2.72
CA SER A 119 27.44 0.63 -1.38
C SER A 119 28.35 -0.38 -0.66
N ARG A 120 28.42 -1.62 -1.15
CA ARG A 120 29.27 -2.69 -0.61
C ARG A 120 30.59 -2.90 -1.36
N GLY A 121 30.94 -2.01 -2.28
CA GLY A 121 32.25 -2.00 -2.95
C GLY A 121 32.40 -3.01 -4.09
N VAL A 122 31.30 -3.53 -4.66
CA VAL A 122 31.42 -4.43 -5.83
C VAL A 122 32.09 -3.74 -7.01
N ALA A 123 32.98 -4.46 -7.71
CA ALA A 123 33.74 -3.88 -8.81
C ALA A 123 32.90 -3.63 -10.06
N GLU A 124 31.95 -4.51 -10.34
CA GLU A 124 31.12 -4.44 -11.53
C GLU A 124 29.73 -4.99 -11.26
N ILE A 125 28.70 -4.29 -11.77
CA ILE A 125 27.33 -4.76 -11.81
C ILE A 125 26.88 -4.79 -13.27
N GLN A 126 26.54 -5.97 -13.77
CA GLN A 126 25.92 -6.15 -15.07
C GLN A 126 24.44 -6.51 -14.90
N VAL A 127 23.59 -6.02 -15.80
CA VAL A 127 22.15 -6.30 -15.76
C VAL A 127 21.70 -7.01 -17.02
N HIS A 128 20.96 -8.08 -16.87
CA HIS A 128 20.29 -8.79 -17.97
C HIS A 128 18.77 -8.69 -17.86
N SER A 129 18.11 -8.58 -19.02
CA SER A 129 16.64 -8.61 -19.10
C SER A 129 16.18 -9.26 -20.41
N ALA A 130 15.50 -10.39 -20.30
CA ALA A 130 14.90 -11.08 -21.46
C ALA A 130 13.85 -10.25 -22.22
N SER A 131 13.31 -9.18 -21.61
CA SER A 131 12.35 -8.26 -22.22
C SER A 131 12.98 -7.06 -22.92
N GLY A 132 14.30 -7.02 -23.08
CA GLY A 132 15.03 -5.92 -23.75
C GLY A 132 15.09 -4.60 -22.96
N ARG A 133 14.74 -4.60 -21.69
CA ARG A 133 14.75 -3.40 -20.84
C ARG A 133 16.09 -3.09 -20.18
N ALA A 134 17.10 -3.98 -20.35
CA ALA A 134 18.38 -3.87 -19.66
C ALA A 134 19.12 -2.57 -19.98
N ALA A 135 19.21 -2.16 -21.24
CA ALA A 135 19.91 -0.93 -21.65
C ALA A 135 19.36 0.35 -20.99
N GLY A 136 18.02 0.48 -20.92
CA GLY A 136 17.37 1.62 -20.28
C GLY A 136 17.55 1.61 -18.76
N PHE A 137 17.51 0.44 -18.14
CA PHE A 137 17.75 0.25 -16.74
C PHE A 137 19.21 0.55 -16.36
N ALA A 138 20.16 0.00 -17.12
CA ALA A 138 21.60 0.19 -16.91
C ALA A 138 22.00 1.68 -16.89
N ARG A 139 21.50 2.46 -17.86
CA ARG A 139 21.74 3.92 -17.89
C ARG A 139 21.18 4.63 -16.64
N ARG A 140 19.97 4.24 -16.18
CA ARG A 140 19.32 4.87 -15.03
C ARG A 140 20.05 4.58 -13.72
N HIS A 141 20.55 3.36 -13.56
CA HIS A 141 21.20 2.89 -12.34
C HIS A 141 22.73 2.97 -12.39
N ARG A 142 23.33 3.44 -13.50
CA ARG A 142 24.77 3.57 -13.71
C ARG A 142 25.51 2.24 -13.58
N VAL A 143 24.95 1.21 -14.19
CA VAL A 143 25.51 -0.16 -14.27
C VAL A 143 25.65 -0.56 -15.72
N SER A 144 26.31 -1.69 -16.02
CA SER A 144 26.53 -2.19 -17.37
C SER A 144 25.40 -3.12 -17.83
N GLU A 145 25.15 -3.21 -19.12
CA GLU A 145 24.26 -4.22 -19.71
C GLU A 145 25.05 -5.49 -20.03
N ALA A 146 24.54 -6.64 -19.62
CA ALA A 146 25.07 -7.95 -20.02
C ALA A 146 24.57 -8.30 -21.42
N LEU A 147 25.40 -8.07 -22.44
CA LEU A 147 25.07 -8.37 -23.84
C LEU A 147 25.15 -9.87 -24.15
N ASP A 148 26.07 -10.58 -23.50
CA ASP A 148 26.23 -12.03 -23.57
C ASP A 148 25.99 -12.61 -22.17
N ILE A 149 24.88 -13.30 -22.01
CA ILE A 149 24.46 -13.83 -20.72
C ILE A 149 25.36 -15.00 -20.26
N ASP A 150 25.81 -15.85 -21.18
CA ASP A 150 26.67 -16.99 -20.84
C ASP A 150 28.05 -16.50 -20.38
N ALA A 151 28.61 -15.50 -21.07
CA ALA A 151 29.86 -14.87 -20.66
C ALA A 151 29.72 -14.15 -19.30
N ALA A 152 28.60 -13.44 -19.06
CA ALA A 152 28.33 -12.76 -17.81
C ALA A 152 28.20 -13.76 -16.65
N LEU A 153 27.46 -14.85 -16.82
CA LEU A 153 27.31 -15.94 -15.84
C LEU A 153 28.63 -16.61 -15.50
N ALA A 154 29.49 -16.87 -16.50
CA ALA A 154 30.80 -17.48 -16.29
C ALA A 154 31.75 -16.59 -15.47
N GLN A 155 31.58 -15.26 -15.55
CA GLN A 155 32.44 -14.28 -14.89
C GLN A 155 31.90 -13.77 -13.55
N ALA A 156 30.59 -13.81 -13.34
CA ALA A 156 29.96 -13.30 -12.14
C ALA A 156 30.38 -14.08 -10.90
N ASP A 157 30.68 -13.43 -9.81
CA ASP A 157 30.93 -14.04 -8.50
C ASP A 157 29.61 -14.24 -7.74
N LEU A 158 28.64 -13.33 -7.99
CA LEU A 158 27.27 -13.41 -7.48
C LEU A 158 26.27 -13.17 -8.63
N VAL A 159 25.21 -13.97 -8.66
CA VAL A 159 24.02 -13.73 -9.50
C VAL A 159 22.86 -13.32 -8.60
N VAL A 160 22.17 -12.22 -8.91
CA VAL A 160 20.94 -11.81 -8.22
C VAL A 160 19.78 -11.98 -9.19
N THR A 161 18.85 -12.90 -8.88
CA THR A 161 17.64 -13.10 -9.68
C THR A 161 16.45 -12.39 -9.01
N CYS A 162 15.69 -11.63 -9.80
CA CYS A 162 14.59 -10.81 -9.29
C CYS A 162 13.52 -10.52 -10.36
N ARG A 163 13.24 -11.49 -11.23
CA ARG A 163 12.29 -11.35 -12.32
C ARG A 163 10.85 -11.67 -11.89
N GLY A 164 10.67 -12.76 -11.12
CA GLY A 164 9.38 -13.14 -10.54
C GLY A 164 8.27 -13.36 -11.56
N SER A 165 8.60 -13.80 -12.77
CA SER A 165 7.65 -13.98 -13.88
C SER A 165 6.98 -15.35 -13.93
N GLY A 166 7.30 -16.23 -12.96
CA GLY A 166 6.84 -17.63 -12.93
C GLY A 166 7.57 -18.55 -13.91
N VAL A 167 8.53 -18.02 -14.68
CA VAL A 167 9.45 -18.80 -15.52
C VAL A 167 10.86 -18.55 -14.98
N PRO A 168 11.68 -19.57 -14.68
CA PRO A 168 13.02 -19.40 -14.15
C PRO A 168 13.85 -18.43 -14.99
N ALA A 169 14.55 -17.50 -14.32
CA ALA A 169 15.48 -16.58 -14.95
C ALA A 169 16.82 -17.27 -15.25
N LEU A 170 17.23 -18.17 -14.37
CA LEU A 170 18.43 -19.00 -14.47
C LEU A 170 18.03 -20.46 -14.64
N SER A 171 18.15 -21.00 -15.86
CA SER A 171 17.88 -22.42 -16.11
C SER A 171 18.98 -23.32 -15.52
N ALA A 172 18.63 -24.56 -15.15
CA ALA A 172 19.57 -25.55 -14.66
C ALA A 172 20.71 -25.83 -15.68
N GLU A 173 20.40 -25.78 -16.98
CA GLU A 173 21.39 -25.93 -18.04
C GLU A 173 22.35 -24.74 -18.11
N ALA A 174 21.85 -23.50 -18.05
CA ALA A 174 22.69 -22.28 -18.03
C ALA A 174 23.58 -22.24 -16.78
N ALA A 175 23.02 -22.61 -15.63
CA ALA A 175 23.77 -22.70 -14.37
C ALA A 175 24.89 -23.72 -14.48
N ARG A 176 24.65 -24.91 -15.07
CA ARG A 176 25.66 -25.93 -15.29
C ARG A 176 26.76 -25.46 -16.21
N ARG A 177 26.43 -24.85 -17.37
CA ARG A 177 27.42 -24.28 -18.28
C ARG A 177 28.29 -23.20 -17.58
N ALA A 178 27.66 -22.39 -16.73
CA ALA A 178 28.37 -21.37 -15.98
C ALA A 178 29.37 -22.00 -14.99
N VAL A 179 28.98 -23.02 -14.23
CA VAL A 179 29.86 -23.76 -13.29
C VAL A 179 31.03 -24.41 -14.02
N ASP A 180 30.77 -25.08 -15.15
CA ASP A 180 31.82 -25.73 -15.96
C ASP A 180 32.85 -24.71 -16.47
N ALA A 181 32.40 -23.53 -16.91
CA ALA A 181 33.29 -22.46 -17.39
C ALA A 181 34.12 -21.79 -16.26
N ARG A 182 33.70 -21.93 -14.99
CA ARG A 182 34.31 -21.29 -13.81
C ARG A 182 35.53 -22.03 -13.22
N ARG A 183 35.92 -23.17 -13.79
CA ARG A 183 37.09 -23.97 -13.39
C ARG A 183 37.10 -24.36 -11.90
N GLY A 184 35.94 -24.79 -11.38
CA GLY A 184 35.79 -25.30 -10.00
C GLY A 184 35.49 -24.20 -8.96
N ARG A 185 35.18 -22.96 -9.38
CA ARG A 185 34.66 -21.94 -8.46
C ARG A 185 33.12 -22.06 -8.40
N ASP A 186 32.58 -22.15 -7.20
CA ASP A 186 31.13 -22.17 -7.00
C ASP A 186 30.46 -20.88 -7.47
N LEU A 187 29.20 -20.97 -7.88
CA LEU A 187 28.36 -19.84 -8.25
C LEU A 187 27.40 -19.54 -7.10
N MET A 188 27.54 -18.36 -6.50
CA MET A 188 26.58 -17.86 -5.52
C MET A 188 25.37 -17.22 -6.24
N VAL A 189 24.16 -17.59 -5.82
CA VAL A 189 22.90 -17.03 -6.35
C VAL A 189 22.05 -16.51 -5.20
N LEU A 190 21.61 -15.26 -5.30
CA LEU A 190 20.61 -14.64 -4.44
C LEU A 190 19.29 -14.57 -5.21
N ASP A 191 18.34 -15.43 -4.87
CA ASP A 191 17.03 -15.46 -5.52
C ASP A 191 15.98 -14.67 -4.72
N LEU A 192 15.56 -13.53 -5.28
CA LEU A 192 14.59 -12.62 -4.68
C LEU A 192 13.19 -12.76 -5.31
N ALA A 193 12.94 -13.80 -6.10
CA ALA A 193 11.65 -14.04 -6.74
C ALA A 193 10.73 -14.88 -5.86
N ILE A 194 9.47 -14.45 -5.70
CA ILE A 194 8.46 -15.18 -4.89
C ILE A 194 8.19 -16.58 -5.45
N SER A 195 8.20 -16.72 -6.77
CA SER A 195 7.95 -18.01 -7.45
C SER A 195 9.22 -18.82 -7.72
N GLY A 196 10.38 -18.33 -7.26
CA GLY A 196 11.68 -18.86 -7.64
C GLY A 196 12.05 -18.50 -9.08
N ASP A 197 13.24 -17.94 -9.25
CA ASP A 197 13.81 -17.60 -10.56
C ASP A 197 14.97 -18.56 -10.95
N VAL A 198 15.32 -19.50 -10.07
CA VAL A 198 16.31 -20.56 -10.30
C VAL A 198 15.59 -21.87 -10.56
N GLU A 199 15.93 -22.54 -11.67
CA GLU A 199 15.31 -23.80 -12.04
C GLU A 199 15.85 -24.97 -11.21
N GLU A 200 14.95 -25.79 -10.68
CA GLU A 200 15.28 -27.02 -9.96
C GLU A 200 15.40 -28.23 -10.91
N PRO A 201 16.27 -29.21 -10.66
CA PRO A 201 17.20 -29.27 -9.53
C PRO A 201 18.43 -28.38 -9.73
N VAL A 202 18.87 -27.71 -8.65
CA VAL A 202 20.06 -26.86 -8.68
C VAL A 202 21.31 -27.71 -8.93
N PRO A 203 22.15 -27.37 -9.94
CA PRO A 203 23.38 -28.12 -10.23
C PRO A 203 24.39 -28.04 -9.08
N ALA A 204 25.25 -29.08 -8.95
CA ALA A 204 26.38 -29.04 -8.04
C ALA A 204 27.31 -27.86 -8.38
N GLY A 205 27.83 -27.18 -7.36
CA GLY A 205 28.65 -25.97 -7.51
C GLY A 205 27.84 -24.67 -7.64
N VAL A 206 26.50 -24.73 -7.44
CA VAL A 206 25.63 -23.56 -7.29
C VAL A 206 25.08 -23.53 -5.88
N GLU A 207 25.31 -22.45 -5.17
CA GLU A 207 24.71 -22.18 -3.86
C GLU A 207 23.62 -21.12 -3.99
N VAL A 208 22.41 -21.42 -3.54
CA VAL A 208 21.26 -20.51 -3.64
C VAL A 208 20.85 -20.03 -2.26
N ILE A 209 20.72 -18.73 -2.11
CA ILE A 209 20.05 -18.07 -1.00
C ILE A 209 18.72 -17.56 -1.54
N ASP A 210 17.65 -18.19 -1.13
CA ASP A 210 16.28 -17.86 -1.55
C ASP A 210 15.55 -17.02 -0.50
N LEU A 211 14.31 -16.64 -0.80
CA LEU A 211 13.47 -15.87 0.10
C LEU A 211 13.13 -16.63 1.40
N GLU A 212 13.06 -17.96 1.37
CA GLU A 212 12.82 -18.75 2.58
C GLU A 212 14.02 -18.73 3.51
N THR A 213 15.24 -18.84 2.98
CA THR A 213 16.50 -18.69 3.72
C THR A 213 16.59 -17.28 4.34
N ILE A 214 16.21 -16.24 3.59
CA ILE A 214 16.15 -14.87 4.10
C ILE A 214 15.14 -14.75 5.23
N ARG A 215 13.95 -15.32 5.10
CA ARG A 215 12.90 -15.32 6.12
C ARG A 215 13.36 -15.92 7.43
N GLN A 216 14.10 -17.03 7.36
CA GLN A 216 14.64 -17.73 8.54
C GLN A 216 15.75 -16.95 9.24
N ALA A 217 16.45 -16.09 8.54
CA ALA A 217 17.54 -15.27 9.07
C ALA A 217 17.07 -13.97 9.75
N VAL A 218 15.78 -13.61 9.60
CA VAL A 218 15.23 -12.41 10.27
C VAL A 218 15.03 -12.71 11.76
N PRO A 219 15.64 -11.92 12.69
CA PRO A 219 15.52 -12.18 14.11
C PRO A 219 14.09 -12.10 14.64
N ALA A 220 13.75 -12.96 15.59
CA ALA A 220 12.46 -12.93 16.31
C ALA A 220 12.31 -11.71 17.27
N SER A 221 13.34 -10.88 17.42
CA SER A 221 13.37 -9.71 18.31
C SER A 221 12.44 -8.55 17.90
N ALA A 222 11.73 -8.72 16.79
CA ALA A 222 10.78 -7.73 16.27
C ALA A 222 9.36 -7.82 16.88
N GLU A 223 9.11 -8.66 17.91
CA GLU A 223 7.74 -8.86 18.42
C GLU A 223 7.15 -7.58 19.05
N ALA A 224 7.96 -6.85 19.85
CA ALA A 224 7.51 -5.59 20.44
C ALA A 224 7.27 -4.52 19.36
N GLU A 225 8.17 -4.43 18.39
CA GLU A 225 8.06 -3.50 17.26
C GLU A 225 6.88 -3.85 16.36
N ARG A 226 6.64 -5.14 16.16
CA ARG A 226 5.47 -5.64 15.44
C ARG A 226 4.18 -5.26 16.16
N ALA A 227 4.11 -5.43 17.47
CA ALA A 227 2.94 -5.02 18.26
C ALA A 227 2.71 -3.51 18.20
N ALA A 228 3.76 -2.69 18.25
CA ALA A 228 3.66 -1.24 18.08
C ALA A 228 3.14 -0.87 16.69
N ALA A 229 3.65 -1.49 15.64
CA ALA A 229 3.18 -1.28 14.26
C ALA A 229 1.70 -1.67 14.10
N GLU A 230 1.27 -2.80 14.66
CA GLU A 230 -0.14 -3.24 14.64
C GLU A 230 -1.05 -2.22 15.35
N HIS A 231 -0.59 -1.63 16.45
CA HIS A 231 -1.34 -0.58 17.15
C HIS A 231 -1.53 0.68 16.29
N ILE A 232 -0.47 1.11 15.61
CA ILE A 232 -0.52 2.27 14.68
C ILE A 232 -1.47 1.98 13.53
N ILE A 233 -1.38 0.77 12.94
CA ILE A 233 -2.29 0.32 11.87
C ILE A 233 -3.73 0.32 12.33
N ALA A 234 -4.03 -0.25 13.51
CA ALA A 234 -5.36 -0.26 14.09
C ALA A 234 -5.94 1.15 14.25
N THR A 235 -5.10 2.09 14.65
CA THR A 235 -5.48 3.50 14.77
C THR A 235 -5.76 4.12 13.40
N GLY A 236 -4.92 3.87 12.40
CA GLY A 236 -5.12 4.35 11.03
C GLY A 236 -6.42 3.82 10.41
N VAL A 237 -6.71 2.53 10.58
CA VAL A 237 -7.97 1.92 10.10
C VAL A 237 -9.18 2.54 10.77
N ARG A 238 -9.15 2.77 12.10
CA ARG A 238 -10.25 3.45 12.81
C ARG A 238 -10.47 4.87 12.31
N HIS A 239 -9.40 5.64 12.09
CA HIS A 239 -9.50 7.00 11.55
C HIS A 239 -10.12 6.98 10.15
N PHE A 240 -9.70 6.07 9.28
CA PHE A 240 -10.28 5.91 7.95
C PHE A 240 -11.78 5.57 8.02
N ALA A 241 -12.18 4.63 8.88
CA ALA A 241 -13.59 4.26 9.05
C ALA A 241 -14.44 5.45 9.51
N VAL A 242 -13.97 6.23 10.49
CA VAL A 242 -14.65 7.45 10.96
C VAL A 242 -14.75 8.51 9.85
N ASP A 243 -13.69 8.71 9.07
CA ASP A 243 -13.71 9.68 7.96
C ASP A 243 -14.67 9.25 6.84
N LEU A 244 -14.71 7.96 6.54
CA LEU A 244 -15.64 7.40 5.56
C LEU A 244 -17.11 7.61 5.99
N GLU A 245 -17.44 7.35 7.25
CA GLU A 245 -18.79 7.59 7.79
C GLU A 245 -19.14 9.09 7.80
N ARG A 246 -18.21 9.96 8.21
CA ARG A 246 -18.44 11.43 8.12
C ARG A 246 -18.77 11.87 6.69
N ARG A 247 -18.04 11.34 5.70
CA ARG A 247 -18.28 11.66 4.28
C ARG A 247 -19.63 11.13 3.80
N ARG A 248 -20.01 9.93 4.26
CA ARG A 248 -21.32 9.35 3.96
C ARG A 248 -22.46 10.21 4.48
N MET A 249 -22.27 10.82 5.65
CA MET A 249 -23.27 11.69 6.28
C MET A 249 -23.29 13.11 5.70
N ALA A 250 -22.20 13.57 5.08
CA ALA A 250 -22.09 14.95 4.58
C ALA A 250 -23.26 15.39 3.65
N PRO A 251 -23.72 14.58 2.67
CA PRO A 251 -24.85 14.97 1.83
C PRO A 251 -26.14 15.19 2.62
N ALA A 252 -26.39 14.39 3.67
CA ALA A 252 -27.56 14.56 4.52
C ALA A 252 -27.50 15.87 5.32
N VAL A 253 -26.33 16.22 5.83
CA VAL A 253 -26.12 17.49 6.54
C VAL A 253 -26.31 18.70 5.60
N VAL A 254 -25.81 18.62 4.35
CA VAL A 254 -26.00 19.66 3.34
C VAL A 254 -27.48 19.80 3.02
N ALA A 255 -28.18 18.70 2.71
CA ALA A 255 -29.60 18.72 2.41
C ALA A 255 -30.45 19.30 3.55
N LEU A 256 -30.09 19.01 4.82
CA LEU A 256 -30.77 19.61 5.96
C LEU A 256 -30.55 21.12 6.02
N ARG A 257 -29.33 21.60 5.78
CA ARG A 257 -29.03 23.04 5.75
C ARG A 257 -29.78 23.76 4.63
N ASP A 258 -29.86 23.13 3.44
CA ASP A 258 -30.57 23.69 2.30
C ASP A 258 -32.06 23.85 2.62
N VAL A 259 -32.71 22.82 3.21
CA VAL A 259 -34.13 22.91 3.65
C VAL A 259 -34.31 24.03 4.67
N ILE A 260 -33.44 24.18 5.65
CA ILE A 260 -33.52 25.28 6.63
C ILE A 260 -33.36 26.64 5.95
N SER A 261 -32.37 26.75 5.05
CA SER A 261 -32.11 27.98 4.30
C SER A 261 -33.32 28.40 3.45
N ASP A 262 -33.94 27.45 2.76
CA ASP A 262 -35.14 27.69 1.96
C ASP A 262 -36.31 28.19 2.80
N LEU A 263 -36.53 27.62 3.98
CA LEU A 263 -37.58 28.06 4.92
C LEU A 263 -37.30 29.46 5.44
N VAL A 264 -36.04 29.80 5.74
CA VAL A 264 -35.66 31.17 6.14
C VAL A 264 -35.88 32.15 5.01
N THR A 265 -35.43 31.81 3.79
CA THR A 265 -35.61 32.67 2.61
C THR A 265 -37.10 32.96 2.33
N ALA A 266 -37.94 31.92 2.38
CA ALA A 266 -39.39 32.07 2.18
C ALA A 266 -40.04 32.95 3.25
N GLU A 267 -39.55 33.01 4.48
CA GLU A 267 -40.04 33.94 5.49
C GLU A 267 -39.49 35.36 5.32
N LEU A 268 -38.23 35.52 4.86
CA LEU A 268 -37.63 36.80 4.57
C LEU A 268 -38.32 37.50 3.37
N GLU A 269 -38.68 36.77 2.33
CA GLU A 269 -39.42 37.29 1.15
C GLU A 269 -40.81 37.83 1.49
N ARG A 270 -41.36 37.48 2.66
CA ARG A 270 -42.63 38.03 3.16
C ARG A 270 -42.51 39.34 3.91
N LEU A 271 -41.28 39.70 4.26
CA LEU A 271 -40.99 40.95 4.93
C LEU A 271 -40.71 42.05 3.91
N PRO A 272 -40.99 43.31 4.21
CA PRO A 272 -40.62 44.44 3.33
C PRO A 272 -39.10 44.51 3.13
N GLU A 273 -38.67 44.77 1.89
CA GLU A 273 -37.23 44.90 1.58
C GLU A 273 -36.60 46.17 2.18
N GLU A 274 -37.41 47.23 2.39
CA GLU A 274 -36.96 48.50 2.93
C GLU A 274 -37.91 49.02 4.03
N GLY A 275 -37.37 49.80 4.96
CA GLY A 275 -38.13 50.46 6.03
C GLY A 275 -38.04 49.74 7.38
N SER A 276 -38.86 50.13 8.35
CA SER A 276 -38.96 49.51 9.66
C SER A 276 -40.08 48.47 9.69
N VAL A 277 -39.79 47.28 10.14
CA VAL A 277 -40.77 46.22 10.31
C VAL A 277 -41.29 46.23 11.75
N PRO A 278 -42.60 46.23 11.99
CA PRO A 278 -43.16 46.14 13.34
C PRO A 278 -42.75 44.85 14.04
N VAL A 279 -42.46 44.94 15.34
CA VAL A 279 -42.01 43.78 16.15
C VAL A 279 -42.97 42.60 16.09
N TYR A 280 -44.28 42.88 16.00
CA TYR A 280 -45.29 41.80 15.92
C TYR A 280 -45.23 41.02 14.61
N GLU A 281 -44.83 41.66 13.49
CA GLU A 281 -44.64 40.95 12.20
C GLU A 281 -43.41 40.09 12.21
N VAL A 282 -42.26 40.54 12.77
CA VAL A 282 -41.07 39.76 12.98
C VAL A 282 -41.40 38.54 13.87
N ALA A 283 -42.14 38.77 14.99
CA ALA A 283 -42.57 37.69 15.87
C ALA A 283 -43.47 36.66 15.17
N ALA A 284 -44.33 37.11 14.26
CA ALA A 284 -45.19 36.23 13.45
C ALA A 284 -44.36 35.40 12.45
N SER A 285 -43.38 36.00 11.76
CA SER A 285 -42.46 35.28 10.86
C SER A 285 -41.66 34.23 11.61
N LEU A 286 -41.08 34.52 12.76
CA LEU A 286 -40.35 33.57 13.57
C LEU A 286 -41.24 32.37 14.03
N ARG A 287 -42.49 32.64 14.40
CA ARG A 287 -43.44 31.57 14.76
C ARG A 287 -43.78 30.69 13.55
N ARG A 288 -43.99 31.27 12.36
CA ARG A 288 -44.23 30.50 11.13
C ARG A 288 -43.02 29.67 10.75
N LEU A 289 -41.80 30.22 10.84
CA LEU A 289 -40.56 29.50 10.61
C LEU A 289 -40.45 28.28 11.56
N ALA A 290 -40.65 28.51 12.84
CA ALA A 290 -40.62 27.42 13.85
C ALA A 290 -41.68 26.35 13.55
N ALA A 291 -42.91 26.75 13.18
CA ALA A 291 -43.96 25.83 12.80
C ALA A 291 -43.61 25.02 11.53
N SER A 292 -43.04 25.65 10.52
CA SER A 292 -42.57 24.97 9.30
C SER A 292 -41.45 24.00 9.57
N MET A 293 -40.48 24.36 10.40
CA MET A 293 -39.41 23.48 10.82
C MET A 293 -39.93 22.26 11.62
N ALA A 294 -40.92 22.43 12.50
CA ALA A 294 -41.54 21.35 13.26
C ALA A 294 -42.50 20.48 12.39
N HIS A 295 -43.06 21.04 11.32
CA HIS A 295 -43.97 20.30 10.45
C HIS A 295 -43.32 19.12 9.74
N ILE A 296 -42.09 19.31 9.23
CA ILE A 296 -41.35 18.26 8.49
C ILE A 296 -41.13 16.99 9.34
N PRO A 297 -40.51 17.07 10.53
CA PRO A 297 -40.34 15.89 11.39
C PRO A 297 -41.71 15.31 11.84
N SER A 298 -42.71 16.13 12.15
CA SER A 298 -44.04 15.66 12.54
C SER A 298 -44.78 14.91 11.43
N ALA A 299 -44.66 15.33 10.19
CA ALA A 299 -45.21 14.61 9.05
C ALA A 299 -44.48 13.28 8.81
N ARG A 300 -43.17 13.25 8.97
CA ARG A 300 -42.36 12.02 8.86
C ARG A 300 -42.66 11.04 9.99
N ALA A 301 -42.90 11.51 11.21
CA ALA A 301 -43.29 10.69 12.33
C ALA A 301 -44.59 9.89 12.06
N ARG A 302 -45.59 10.58 11.47
CA ARG A 302 -46.86 9.92 11.10
C ARG A 302 -46.62 8.81 10.08
N MET A 303 -45.88 9.11 9.01
CA MET A 303 -45.55 8.11 7.99
C MET A 303 -44.73 6.92 8.56
N ALA A 304 -43.79 7.19 9.44
CA ALA A 304 -43.00 6.14 10.09
C ALA A 304 -43.87 5.25 10.98
N SER A 305 -44.83 5.84 11.72
CA SER A 305 -45.80 5.10 12.53
C SER A 305 -46.68 4.15 11.69
N GLU A 306 -47.17 4.66 10.53
CA GLU A 306 -47.98 3.87 9.58
C GLU A 306 -47.20 2.67 9.00
N GLN A 307 -45.90 2.80 8.89
CA GLN A 307 -44.99 1.78 8.36
C GLN A 307 -44.39 0.86 9.42
N GLY A 308 -44.76 1.03 10.70
CA GLY A 308 -44.22 0.25 11.81
C GLY A 308 -42.74 0.57 12.15
N LEU A 309 -42.26 1.75 11.75
CA LEU A 309 -40.91 2.23 11.97
C LEU A 309 -40.80 3.32 13.05
N GLY A 310 -41.84 3.40 13.94
CA GLY A 310 -41.95 4.47 14.92
C GLY A 310 -40.76 4.54 15.89
N ASP A 311 -40.35 3.43 16.49
CA ASP A 311 -39.23 3.39 17.44
C ASP A 311 -37.90 3.82 16.79
N ARG A 312 -37.65 3.37 15.54
CA ARG A 312 -36.45 3.75 14.80
C ARG A 312 -36.43 5.26 14.48
N TRP A 313 -37.58 5.82 14.19
CA TRP A 313 -37.71 7.25 13.92
C TRP A 313 -37.52 8.07 15.21
N LEU A 314 -38.10 7.65 16.35
CA LEU A 314 -37.90 8.30 17.65
C LEU A 314 -36.43 8.34 18.05
N ASN A 315 -35.73 7.20 17.97
CA ASN A 315 -34.31 7.13 18.26
C ASN A 315 -33.49 8.08 17.36
N SER A 316 -33.79 8.12 16.06
CA SER A 316 -33.10 9.03 15.13
C SER A 316 -33.35 10.49 15.45
N LEU A 317 -34.57 10.85 15.88
CA LEU A 317 -34.92 12.23 16.24
C LEU A 317 -34.21 12.62 17.55
N SER A 318 -34.18 11.73 18.52
CA SER A 318 -33.46 11.87 19.80
C SER A 318 -31.97 12.16 19.53
N ASP A 319 -31.34 11.33 18.68
CA ASP A 319 -29.92 11.49 18.30
C ASP A 319 -29.64 12.82 17.58
N VAL A 320 -30.53 13.24 16.66
CA VAL A 320 -30.33 14.47 15.87
C VAL A 320 -30.56 15.74 16.68
N LEU A 321 -31.57 15.74 17.57
CA LEU A 321 -31.96 16.92 18.34
C LEU A 321 -31.32 16.96 19.73
N GLY A 322 -30.71 15.87 20.20
CA GLY A 322 -30.14 15.75 21.53
C GLY A 322 -31.23 15.82 22.63
N ILE A 323 -32.41 15.28 22.36
CA ILE A 323 -33.55 15.25 23.27
C ILE A 323 -33.91 13.81 23.65
N ASP A 324 -34.29 13.58 24.89
CA ASP A 324 -34.85 12.30 25.31
C ASP A 324 -36.34 12.26 24.93
N VAL A 325 -36.73 11.28 24.12
CA VAL A 325 -38.11 11.10 23.61
C VAL A 325 -38.65 9.75 24.08
#